data_50da467cf60949a283d12333ac412b44
#
_entry.id   50da467cf60949a283d12333ac412b44
#
_cell.length_a   1.000
_cell.length_b   1.000
_cell.length_c   1.000
_cell.angle_alpha   90.00
_cell.angle_beta   90.00
_cell.angle_gamma   90.00
#
_symmetry.space_group_name_H-M   'P 1'
#
loop_
_entity.id
_entity.type
_entity.pdbx_description
1 polymer ?
#
loop_
_entity_poly.entity_id
_entity_poly.type
_entity_poly.pdbx_seq_one_letter_code
_entity_poly.pdbx_strand_id
1 'polypeptide(L)'
;MSSSESGESGVSAMRAVTISREYGSGGGEIAARLAQRLGWRLVDHEVITQIAQRLGVEEEDAEAHDEHADGWIVQFLSTMQTVGPMVALPANLTFPPDDIAYTRALREVVTAAVASSQSIIVGRGSQIILRERRDVLHVRIVAPLELRVDYVAQRENLSRTAAQQRIHQKDLNRRRYLSTTYRHTPDEAHLYDLIVNTSVLDLDSCVALIHGALEAKATRLDTPAKALGPGACLPPYTERPEDFSSPSAAADTPTPDVAAPDMAEADEATPSAAPSGGSDAAPQSGA
;
A
#
# COMPACT_ATOMS: atom_id res chain seq x y z
N MET A 1 -25.34 7.66 27.92
CA MET A 1 -24.79 6.29 27.92
C MET A 1 -25.41 5.44 26.80
N SER A 2 -25.49 5.96 25.59
CA SER A 2 -26.23 5.29 24.47
C SER A 2 -25.42 5.22 23.14
N SER A 3 -24.15 5.67 23.16
CA SER A 3 -23.33 5.76 21.93
C SER A 3 -22.36 4.57 21.75
N SER A 4 -22.15 3.73 22.77
CA SER A 4 -21.21 2.59 22.72
C SER A 4 -21.82 1.32 22.12
N GLU A 5 -23.12 1.11 22.24
CA GLU A 5 -23.77 -0.12 21.74
C GLU A 5 -23.96 -0.13 20.22
N SER A 6 -24.09 1.05 19.59
CA SER A 6 -24.24 1.15 18.12
C SER A 6 -22.94 0.88 17.35
N GLY A 7 -21.77 1.15 17.93
CA GLY A 7 -20.46 0.93 17.32
C GLY A 7 -20.07 -0.55 17.24
N GLU A 8 -20.27 -1.31 18.30
CA GLU A 8 -19.95 -2.74 18.34
C GLU A 8 -20.79 -3.57 17.37
N SER A 9 -22.07 -3.21 17.18
CA SER A 9 -22.94 -3.86 16.21
C SER A 9 -22.47 -3.66 14.76
N GLY A 10 -21.90 -2.49 14.43
CA GLY A 10 -21.41 -2.19 13.07
C GLY A 10 -20.12 -2.92 12.72
N VAL A 11 -19.16 -2.98 13.65
CA VAL A 11 -17.86 -3.64 13.43
C VAL A 11 -18.01 -5.15 13.20
N SER A 12 -19.06 -5.78 13.74
CA SER A 12 -19.33 -7.21 13.51
C SER A 12 -19.59 -7.56 12.04
N ALA A 13 -20.04 -6.59 11.23
CA ALA A 13 -20.24 -6.77 9.78
C ALA A 13 -18.93 -6.68 8.98
N MET A 14 -17.88 -6.11 9.54
CA MET A 14 -16.56 -6.05 8.92
C MET A 14 -15.86 -7.41 9.04
N ARG A 15 -15.11 -7.78 8.02
CA ARG A 15 -14.44 -9.09 7.94
C ARG A 15 -12.93 -9.02 8.13
N ALA A 16 -12.29 -7.92 7.70
CA ALA A 16 -10.85 -7.80 7.86
C ALA A 16 -10.36 -6.35 7.92
N VAL A 17 -9.15 -6.20 8.48
CA VAL A 17 -8.29 -5.04 8.25
C VAL A 17 -7.00 -5.54 7.60
N THR A 18 -6.62 -4.97 6.45
CA THR A 18 -5.31 -5.24 5.85
C THR A 18 -4.32 -4.15 6.26
N ILE A 19 -3.12 -4.55 6.66
CA ILE A 19 -2.07 -3.63 7.09
C ILE A 19 -0.85 -3.74 6.17
N SER A 20 -0.67 -2.75 5.31
CA SER A 20 0.57 -2.47 4.59
C SER A 20 1.46 -1.58 5.47
N ARG A 21 2.79 -1.72 5.38
CA ARG A 21 3.68 -0.96 6.25
C ARG A 21 5.06 -0.76 5.65
N GLU A 22 5.72 0.32 6.02
CA GLU A 22 7.15 0.49 5.89
C GLU A 22 7.88 -0.30 6.99
N TYR A 23 9.11 -0.73 6.74
CA TYR A 23 9.89 -1.44 7.76
C TYR A 23 10.33 -0.48 8.87
N GLY A 24 10.09 -0.85 10.11
CA GLY A 24 10.40 0.00 11.26
C GLY A 24 9.33 1.06 11.60
N SER A 25 8.19 1.10 10.90
CA SER A 25 7.10 2.05 11.22
C SER A 25 6.18 1.62 12.37
N GLY A 26 6.47 0.52 13.07
CA GLY A 26 5.61 0.02 14.15
C GLY A 26 4.37 -0.75 13.68
N GLY A 27 4.20 -0.92 12.35
CA GLY A 27 2.97 -1.52 11.79
C GLY A 27 2.66 -2.94 12.26
N GLY A 28 3.69 -3.74 12.59
CA GLY A 28 3.47 -5.09 13.16
C GLY A 28 2.90 -5.05 14.58
N GLU A 29 3.38 -4.12 15.40
CA GLU A 29 2.86 -3.93 16.77
C GLU A 29 1.45 -3.35 16.77
N ILE A 30 1.18 -2.39 15.87
CA ILE A 30 -0.18 -1.85 15.67
C ILE A 30 -1.13 -2.98 15.28
N ALA A 31 -0.72 -3.87 14.35
CA ALA A 31 -1.53 -5.01 13.95
C ALA A 31 -1.86 -5.95 15.12
N ALA A 32 -0.86 -6.27 15.96
CA ALA A 32 -1.03 -7.14 17.12
C ALA A 32 -1.97 -6.51 18.18
N ARG A 33 -1.76 -5.22 18.49
CA ARG A 33 -2.62 -4.49 19.45
C ARG A 33 -4.04 -4.35 18.94
N LEU A 34 -4.22 -4.07 17.64
CA LEU A 34 -5.55 -3.99 17.02
C LEU A 34 -6.26 -5.34 17.06
N ALA A 35 -5.55 -6.44 16.73
CA ALA A 35 -6.09 -7.79 16.83
C ALA A 35 -6.54 -8.14 18.25
N GLN A 36 -5.72 -7.82 19.24
CA GLN A 36 -6.05 -7.99 20.66
C GLN A 36 -7.27 -7.15 21.07
N ARG A 37 -7.32 -5.88 20.69
CA ARG A 37 -8.43 -4.97 21.02
C ARG A 37 -9.77 -5.43 20.44
N LEU A 38 -9.75 -5.96 19.20
CA LEU A 38 -10.95 -6.40 18.49
C LEU A 38 -11.32 -7.86 18.80
N GLY A 39 -10.43 -8.64 19.43
CA GLY A 39 -10.59 -10.08 19.54
C GLY A 39 -10.49 -10.80 18.19
N TRP A 40 -9.85 -10.19 17.20
CA TRP A 40 -9.71 -10.70 15.84
C TRP A 40 -8.42 -11.51 15.68
N ARG A 41 -8.44 -12.43 14.71
CA ARG A 41 -7.24 -13.20 14.38
C ARG A 41 -6.18 -12.32 13.72
N LEU A 42 -4.94 -12.43 14.17
CA LEU A 42 -3.80 -11.88 13.48
C LEU A 42 -3.24 -12.90 12.47
N VAL A 43 -3.21 -12.53 11.20
CA VAL A 43 -2.67 -13.33 10.10
C VAL A 43 -1.51 -12.55 9.51
N ASP A 44 -0.30 -12.87 9.92
CA ASP A 44 0.88 -12.18 9.42
C ASP A 44 1.39 -12.80 8.11
N HIS A 45 2.40 -12.15 7.52
CA HIS A 45 2.95 -12.54 6.24
C HIS A 45 3.68 -13.90 6.26
N GLU A 46 4.17 -14.35 7.43
CA GLU A 46 4.86 -15.63 7.55
C GLU A 46 3.86 -16.78 7.49
N VAL A 47 2.77 -16.65 8.22
CA VAL A 47 1.66 -17.63 8.21
C VAL A 47 1.09 -17.78 6.79
N ILE A 48 0.79 -16.66 6.11
CA ILE A 48 0.26 -16.67 4.75
C ILE A 48 1.26 -17.36 3.79
N THR A 49 2.54 -17.04 3.91
CA THR A 49 3.60 -17.61 3.07
C THR A 49 3.72 -19.12 3.26
N GLN A 50 3.74 -19.57 4.50
CA GLN A 50 3.87 -21.00 4.82
C GLN A 50 2.70 -21.82 4.26
N ILE A 51 1.48 -21.30 4.39
CA ILE A 51 0.29 -21.97 3.86
C ILE A 51 0.32 -21.99 2.33
N ALA A 52 0.62 -20.85 1.68
CA ALA A 52 0.69 -20.77 0.22
C ALA A 52 1.79 -21.68 -0.36
N GLN A 53 2.93 -21.81 0.32
CA GLN A 53 4.00 -22.73 -0.07
C GLN A 53 3.55 -24.19 -0.01
N ARG A 54 2.82 -24.59 1.03
CA ARG A 54 2.30 -25.94 1.13
C ARG A 54 1.29 -26.26 0.03
N LEU A 55 0.39 -25.32 -0.26
CA LEU A 55 -0.57 -25.45 -1.35
C LEU A 55 0.12 -25.54 -2.71
N GLY A 56 1.15 -24.75 -2.98
CA GLY A 56 1.90 -24.77 -4.23
C GLY A 56 2.69 -26.08 -4.44
N VAL A 57 3.15 -26.71 -3.36
CA VAL A 57 3.81 -28.03 -3.43
C VAL A 57 2.78 -29.14 -3.65
N GLU A 58 1.59 -29.02 -3.07
CA GLU A 58 0.51 -30.01 -3.26
C GLU A 58 -0.13 -29.90 -4.65
N GLU A 59 -0.14 -28.72 -5.30
CA GLU A 59 -0.64 -28.57 -6.68
C GLU A 59 0.28 -29.24 -7.71
N GLU A 60 1.61 -29.24 -7.51
CA GLU A 60 2.52 -30.04 -8.36
C GLU A 60 2.28 -31.54 -8.25
N ASP A 61 1.86 -32.02 -7.06
CA ASP A 61 1.45 -33.41 -6.83
C ASP A 61 -0.03 -33.67 -7.16
N ALA A 62 -0.88 -32.64 -7.21
CA ALA A 62 -2.35 -32.75 -7.25
C ALA A 62 -2.99 -32.62 -8.65
N GLU A 63 -2.22 -32.53 -9.74
CA GLU A 63 -2.79 -32.84 -11.08
C GLU A 63 -3.43 -34.27 -11.11
N ALA A 64 -3.35 -34.99 -9.98
CA ALA A 64 -3.90 -36.33 -9.83
C ALA A 64 -5.18 -36.44 -8.96
N HIS A 65 -5.58 -35.41 -8.15
CA HIS A 65 -6.73 -35.55 -7.23
C HIS A 65 -7.50 -34.25 -7.05
N ASP A 66 -8.59 -34.14 -7.75
CA ASP A 66 -9.63 -33.10 -7.70
C ASP A 66 -10.46 -33.21 -6.37
N GLU A 67 -10.85 -32.04 -5.78
CA GLU A 67 -11.95 -31.84 -4.81
C GLU A 67 -11.70 -31.54 -3.32
N HIS A 68 -10.51 -31.25 -2.77
CA HIS A 68 -10.41 -31.07 -1.29
C HIS A 68 -9.67 -29.81 -0.78
N ALA A 69 -9.39 -28.79 -1.62
CA ALA A 69 -8.59 -27.64 -1.19
C ALA A 69 -9.26 -26.74 -0.13
N ASP A 70 -10.58 -26.54 -0.20
CA ASP A 70 -11.27 -25.57 0.68
C ASP A 70 -11.42 -26.04 2.13
N GLY A 71 -11.62 -27.31 2.36
CA GLY A 71 -11.90 -27.86 3.69
C GLY A 71 -10.70 -27.86 4.63
N TRP A 72 -9.52 -28.18 4.14
CA TRP A 72 -8.33 -28.29 4.99
C TRP A 72 -7.70 -26.92 5.30
N ILE A 73 -7.80 -25.91 4.41
CA ILE A 73 -7.37 -24.53 4.70
C ILE A 73 -8.15 -24.00 5.91
N VAL A 74 -9.46 -24.17 5.91
CA VAL A 74 -10.33 -23.78 7.03
C VAL A 74 -9.97 -24.56 8.28
N GLN A 75 -9.72 -25.85 8.16
CA GLN A 75 -9.34 -26.73 9.28
C GLN A 75 -7.94 -26.39 9.80
N PHE A 76 -6.97 -26.10 8.94
CA PHE A 76 -5.63 -25.68 9.32
C PHE A 76 -5.66 -24.32 10.03
N LEU A 77 -6.39 -23.35 9.49
CA LEU A 77 -6.60 -22.05 10.13
C LEU A 77 -7.31 -22.15 11.48
N SER A 78 -8.23 -23.12 11.65
CA SER A 78 -8.89 -23.39 12.93
C SER A 78 -7.97 -24.07 13.94
N THR A 79 -7.11 -24.98 13.49
CA THR A 79 -6.16 -25.72 14.35
C THR A 79 -5.07 -24.79 14.89
N MET A 80 -4.64 -23.78 14.12
CA MET A 80 -3.69 -22.76 14.60
C MET A 80 -4.24 -21.88 15.73
N GLN A 81 -5.54 -21.87 15.96
CA GLN A 81 -6.15 -21.21 17.13
C GLN A 81 -5.81 -21.90 18.45
N THR A 82 -5.50 -23.20 18.41
CA THR A 82 -5.35 -24.04 19.62
C THR A 82 -3.89 -24.30 19.99
N VAL A 83 -2.96 -24.08 19.04
CA VAL A 83 -1.52 -24.35 19.24
C VAL A 83 -0.76 -23.04 19.06
N GLY A 84 -0.13 -22.59 20.14
CA GLY A 84 0.73 -21.40 20.15
C GLY A 84 1.84 -21.43 19.08
N PRO A 85 2.59 -20.34 18.90
CA PRO A 85 3.45 -20.07 17.73
C PRO A 85 4.74 -20.90 17.74
N MET A 86 4.63 -22.24 17.67
CA MET A 86 5.82 -23.09 17.67
C MET A 86 5.68 -24.31 16.75
N VAL A 87 5.69 -24.07 15.44
CA VAL A 87 6.18 -25.05 14.48
C VAL A 87 7.15 -24.33 13.55
N ALA A 88 8.44 -24.40 13.86
CA ALA A 88 9.51 -23.96 12.99
C ALA A 88 9.54 -24.89 11.76
N LEU A 89 9.14 -24.36 10.61
CA LEU A 89 9.37 -25.01 9.32
C LEU A 89 10.74 -24.60 8.77
N PRO A 90 11.41 -25.44 7.98
CA PRO A 90 12.72 -25.14 7.45
C PRO A 90 12.67 -23.87 6.58
N ALA A 91 13.56 -22.92 6.90
CA ALA A 91 13.62 -21.57 6.32
C ALA A 91 14.07 -21.52 4.86
N ASN A 92 14.19 -22.63 4.15
CA ASN A 92 14.94 -22.74 2.89
C ASN A 92 14.09 -22.96 1.62
N LEU A 93 12.76 -22.87 1.71
CA LEU A 93 11.93 -22.89 0.51
C LEU A 93 11.72 -21.46 0.00
N THR A 94 12.54 -21.08 -0.97
CA THR A 94 12.43 -19.81 -1.68
C THR A 94 11.79 -20.10 -3.03
N PHE A 95 10.48 -19.87 -3.16
CA PHE A 95 9.83 -19.86 -4.46
C PHE A 95 10.12 -18.53 -5.17
N PRO A 96 10.39 -18.55 -6.49
CA PRO A 96 10.50 -17.32 -7.25
C PRO A 96 9.18 -16.55 -7.21
N PRO A 97 9.20 -15.21 -7.13
CA PRO A 97 8.00 -14.38 -7.04
C PRO A 97 7.10 -14.40 -8.30
N ASP A 98 7.54 -15.04 -9.36
CA ASP A 98 6.85 -15.14 -10.65
C ASP A 98 6.06 -16.45 -10.82
N ASP A 99 5.94 -17.25 -9.77
CA ASP A 99 5.16 -18.48 -9.81
C ASP A 99 3.66 -18.15 -9.72
N ILE A 100 2.97 -18.42 -10.83
CA ILE A 100 1.51 -18.22 -10.95
C ILE A 100 0.76 -19.07 -9.93
N ALA A 101 1.22 -20.31 -9.68
CA ALA A 101 0.64 -21.22 -8.70
C ALA A 101 0.76 -20.65 -7.28
N TYR A 102 1.94 -20.14 -6.92
CA TYR A 102 2.14 -19.47 -5.63
C TYR A 102 1.22 -18.24 -5.43
N THR A 103 1.09 -17.40 -6.46
CA THR A 103 0.23 -16.20 -6.40
C THR A 103 -1.23 -16.57 -6.26
N ARG A 104 -1.67 -17.66 -6.93
CA ARG A 104 -3.02 -18.19 -6.83
C ARG A 104 -3.27 -18.75 -5.42
N ALA A 105 -2.39 -19.62 -4.91
CA ALA A 105 -2.47 -20.17 -3.57
C ALA A 105 -2.52 -19.06 -2.49
N LEU A 106 -1.70 -18.03 -2.66
CA LEU A 106 -1.70 -16.88 -1.76
C LEU A 106 -3.04 -16.11 -1.76
N ARG A 107 -3.66 -15.94 -2.92
CA ARG A 107 -4.99 -15.34 -3.05
C ARG A 107 -6.05 -16.19 -2.35
N GLU A 108 -6.00 -17.50 -2.53
CA GLU A 108 -6.93 -18.45 -1.90
C GLU A 108 -6.79 -18.41 -0.37
N VAL A 109 -5.57 -18.44 0.16
CA VAL A 109 -5.32 -18.33 1.62
C VAL A 109 -5.86 -17.03 2.20
N VAL A 110 -5.59 -15.89 1.56
CA VAL A 110 -6.08 -14.59 2.03
C VAL A 110 -7.61 -14.53 1.99
N THR A 111 -8.22 -15.04 0.93
CA THR A 111 -9.68 -15.07 0.77
C THR A 111 -10.34 -15.98 1.79
N ALA A 112 -9.78 -17.18 2.01
CA ALA A 112 -10.25 -18.14 3.00
C ALA A 112 -10.12 -17.60 4.44
N ALA A 113 -9.04 -16.90 4.76
CA ALA A 113 -8.86 -16.26 6.06
C ALA A 113 -10.00 -15.28 6.39
N VAL A 114 -10.37 -14.44 5.41
CA VAL A 114 -11.47 -13.47 5.56
C VAL A 114 -12.84 -14.16 5.60
N ALA A 115 -13.02 -15.25 4.87
CA ALA A 115 -14.27 -16.01 4.88
C ALA A 115 -14.51 -16.74 6.21
N SER A 116 -13.44 -17.29 6.79
CA SER A 116 -13.54 -18.13 8.01
C SER A 116 -13.70 -17.33 9.30
N SER A 117 -13.10 -16.16 9.42
CA SER A 117 -13.12 -15.35 10.64
C SER A 117 -12.76 -13.88 10.39
N GLN A 118 -13.10 -13.03 11.35
CA GLN A 118 -12.62 -11.65 11.37
C GLN A 118 -11.10 -11.63 11.59
N SER A 119 -10.35 -10.91 10.75
CA SER A 119 -8.90 -11.03 10.70
C SER A 119 -8.17 -9.70 10.46
N ILE A 120 -7.02 -9.56 11.10
CA ILE A 120 -6.02 -8.53 10.77
C ILE A 120 -4.95 -9.19 9.90
N ILE A 121 -4.86 -8.77 8.63
CA ILE A 121 -3.96 -9.39 7.65
C ILE A 121 -2.80 -8.45 7.35
N VAL A 122 -1.57 -8.94 7.51
CA VAL A 122 -0.37 -8.11 7.43
C VAL A 122 0.45 -8.43 6.19
N GLY A 123 0.43 -7.55 5.19
CA GLY A 123 1.25 -7.62 3.98
C GLY A 123 0.72 -8.55 2.88
N ARG A 124 1.65 -9.11 2.08
CA ARG A 124 1.40 -10.03 0.94
C ARG A 124 0.44 -9.50 -0.13
N GLY A 125 0.32 -8.18 -0.26
CA GLY A 125 -0.58 -7.60 -1.25
C GLY A 125 -2.06 -7.79 -0.90
N SER A 126 -2.40 -8.11 0.36
CA SER A 126 -3.78 -8.35 0.79
C SER A 126 -4.71 -7.18 0.48
N GLN A 127 -4.22 -5.93 0.51
CA GLN A 127 -4.97 -4.74 0.10
C GLN A 127 -5.33 -4.75 -1.41
N ILE A 128 -4.55 -5.44 -2.23
CA ILE A 128 -4.83 -5.60 -3.67
C ILE A 128 -5.75 -6.79 -3.90
N ILE A 129 -5.50 -7.90 -3.21
CA ILE A 129 -6.32 -9.12 -3.31
C ILE A 129 -7.77 -8.84 -2.90
N LEU A 130 -7.97 -8.05 -1.86
CA LEU A 130 -9.28 -7.78 -1.25
C LEU A 130 -9.87 -6.40 -1.63
N ARG A 131 -9.30 -5.70 -2.60
CA ARG A 131 -9.65 -4.31 -2.94
C ARG A 131 -11.14 -4.09 -3.27
N GLU A 132 -11.80 -5.09 -3.83
CA GLU A 132 -13.21 -5.01 -4.21
C GLU A 132 -14.17 -5.27 -3.02
N ARG A 133 -13.62 -5.65 -1.86
CA ARG A 133 -14.42 -5.98 -0.68
C ARG A 133 -14.66 -4.74 0.17
N ARG A 134 -15.92 -4.38 0.32
CA ARG A 134 -16.34 -3.23 1.13
C ARG A 134 -16.25 -3.49 2.63
N ASP A 135 -16.34 -4.76 3.03
CA ASP A 135 -16.24 -5.23 4.41
C ASP A 135 -14.79 -5.44 4.89
N VAL A 136 -13.83 -4.86 4.17
CA VAL A 136 -12.40 -4.87 4.51
C VAL A 136 -11.88 -3.44 4.56
N LEU A 137 -11.19 -3.08 5.64
CA LEU A 137 -10.50 -1.79 5.77
C LEU A 137 -9.03 -1.94 5.34
N HIS A 138 -8.57 -1.10 4.43
CA HIS A 138 -7.19 -1.11 3.94
C HIS A 138 -6.39 0.02 4.58
N VAL A 139 -5.36 -0.34 5.35
CA VAL A 139 -4.53 0.60 6.11
C VAL A 139 -3.07 0.52 5.67
N ARG A 140 -2.41 1.68 5.56
CA ARG A 140 -0.97 1.79 5.40
C ARG A 140 -0.35 2.52 6.58
N ILE A 141 0.73 1.95 7.13
CA ILE A 141 1.50 2.55 8.22
C ILE A 141 2.85 3.02 7.68
N VAL A 142 3.14 4.29 7.88
CA VAL A 142 4.37 4.94 7.41
C VAL A 142 5.06 5.69 8.55
N ALA A 143 6.37 5.95 8.41
CA ALA A 143 7.10 6.84 9.29
C ALA A 143 8.35 7.43 8.58
N PRO A 144 8.85 8.61 8.97
CA PRO A 144 10.10 9.15 8.48
C PRO A 144 11.27 8.18 8.71
N LEU A 145 12.19 8.15 7.76
CA LEU A 145 13.31 7.19 7.75
C LEU A 145 14.13 7.24 9.04
N GLU A 146 14.45 8.44 9.54
CA GLU A 146 15.29 8.60 10.75
C GLU A 146 14.66 7.95 11.98
N LEU A 147 13.35 8.13 12.18
CA LEU A 147 12.64 7.50 13.30
C LEU A 147 12.59 5.99 13.16
N ARG A 148 12.45 5.49 11.93
CA ARG A 148 12.50 4.05 11.64
C ARG A 148 13.87 3.47 11.89
N VAL A 149 14.94 4.21 11.56
CA VAL A 149 16.33 3.80 11.82
C VAL A 149 16.59 3.68 13.33
N ASP A 150 16.16 4.67 14.11
CA ASP A 150 16.31 4.64 15.56
C ASP A 150 15.55 3.48 16.19
N TYR A 151 14.31 3.28 15.77
CA TYR A 151 13.47 2.19 16.25
C TYR A 151 14.06 0.80 15.92
N VAL A 152 14.50 0.58 14.67
CA VAL A 152 15.08 -0.71 14.24
C VAL A 152 16.44 -0.94 14.91
N ALA A 153 17.29 0.08 15.02
CA ALA A 153 18.57 -0.02 15.68
C ALA A 153 18.43 -0.47 17.13
N GLN A 154 17.49 0.13 17.86
CA GLN A 154 17.21 -0.22 19.25
C GLN A 154 16.59 -1.61 19.40
N ARG A 155 15.58 -1.92 18.58
CA ARG A 155 14.80 -3.17 18.70
C ARG A 155 15.60 -4.41 18.30
N GLU A 156 16.45 -4.28 17.28
CA GLU A 156 17.22 -5.39 16.73
C GLU A 156 18.69 -5.39 17.17
N ASN A 157 19.05 -4.47 18.08
CA ASN A 157 20.40 -4.29 18.58
C ASN A 157 21.45 -4.11 17.44
N LEU A 158 21.14 -3.23 16.49
CA LEU A 158 21.96 -2.93 15.33
C LEU A 158 22.59 -1.54 15.44
N SER A 159 23.71 -1.34 14.73
CA SER A 159 24.19 0.02 14.47
C SER A 159 23.19 0.79 13.59
N ARG A 160 23.16 2.13 13.69
CA ARG A 160 22.29 2.97 12.82
C ARG A 160 22.49 2.68 11.34
N THR A 161 23.74 2.50 10.90
CA THR A 161 24.08 2.18 9.51
C THR A 161 23.50 0.81 9.10
N ALA A 162 23.65 -0.21 9.95
CA ALA A 162 23.08 -1.53 9.68
C ALA A 162 21.55 -1.51 9.67
N ALA A 163 20.92 -0.76 10.57
CA ALA A 163 19.48 -0.56 10.62
C ALA A 163 18.96 0.12 9.34
N GLN A 164 19.64 1.18 8.87
CA GLN A 164 19.30 1.88 7.64
C GLN A 164 19.39 0.97 6.41
N GLN A 165 20.46 0.19 6.30
CA GLN A 165 20.62 -0.79 5.22
C GLN A 165 19.51 -1.85 5.25
N ARG A 166 19.17 -2.37 6.43
CA ARG A 166 18.08 -3.34 6.62
C ARG A 166 16.72 -2.77 6.21
N ILE A 167 16.41 -1.53 6.62
CA ILE A 167 15.19 -0.83 6.23
C ILE A 167 15.11 -0.71 4.70
N HIS A 168 16.18 -0.19 4.09
CA HIS A 168 16.24 -0.03 2.64
C HIS A 168 16.01 -1.36 1.91
N GLN A 169 16.70 -2.42 2.32
CA GLN A 169 16.56 -3.74 1.72
C GLN A 169 15.15 -4.31 1.88
N LYS A 170 14.56 -4.19 3.07
CA LYS A 170 13.20 -4.70 3.34
C LYS A 170 12.13 -3.94 2.56
N ASP A 171 12.22 -2.61 2.49
CA ASP A 171 11.26 -1.80 1.75
C ASP A 171 11.41 -1.98 0.23
N LEU A 172 12.67 -2.11 -0.27
CA LEU A 172 12.93 -2.44 -1.67
C LEU A 172 12.34 -3.81 -2.05
N ASN A 173 12.51 -4.82 -1.20
CA ASN A 173 11.94 -6.16 -1.44
C ASN A 173 10.40 -6.13 -1.47
N ARG A 174 9.76 -5.37 -0.57
CA ARG A 174 8.30 -5.19 -0.57
C ARG A 174 7.80 -4.48 -1.82
N ARG A 175 8.51 -3.41 -2.23
CA ARG A 175 8.19 -2.67 -3.46
C ARG A 175 8.32 -3.58 -4.69
N ARG A 176 9.44 -4.31 -4.80
CA ARG A 176 9.67 -5.25 -5.89
C ARG A 176 8.59 -6.33 -5.92
N TYR A 177 8.29 -6.94 -4.77
CA TYR A 177 7.23 -7.94 -4.68
C TYR A 177 5.88 -7.42 -5.19
N LEU A 178 5.43 -6.24 -4.75
CA LEU A 178 4.17 -5.66 -5.21
C LEU A 178 4.19 -5.32 -6.70
N SER A 179 5.31 -4.81 -7.21
CA SER A 179 5.43 -4.43 -8.62
C SER A 179 5.49 -5.64 -9.56
N THR A 180 6.20 -6.70 -9.18
CA THR A 180 6.31 -7.92 -10.01
C THR A 180 5.03 -8.74 -9.96
N THR A 181 4.46 -8.95 -8.76
CA THR A 181 3.31 -9.85 -8.58
C THR A 181 1.99 -9.19 -8.98
N TYR A 182 1.80 -7.91 -8.64
CA TYR A 182 0.51 -7.23 -8.80
C TYR A 182 0.54 -6.02 -9.73
N ARG A 183 1.71 -5.61 -10.20
CA ARG A 183 1.94 -4.39 -11.02
C ARG A 183 1.47 -3.10 -10.31
N HIS A 184 1.59 -3.09 -8.99
CA HIS A 184 1.28 -1.96 -8.11
C HIS A 184 2.49 -1.57 -7.29
N THR A 185 2.52 -0.33 -6.79
CA THR A 185 3.52 0.12 -5.82
C THR A 185 2.88 0.37 -4.46
N PRO A 186 3.64 0.23 -3.36
CA PRO A 186 3.09 0.50 -2.03
C PRO A 186 2.74 1.98 -1.80
N ASP A 187 3.19 2.88 -2.66
CA ASP A 187 3.01 4.32 -2.51
C ASP A 187 1.73 4.84 -3.21
N GLU A 188 1.00 3.96 -3.89
CA GLU A 188 -0.30 4.28 -4.47
C GLU A 188 -1.35 4.47 -3.38
N ALA A 189 -1.67 5.74 -3.06
CA ALA A 189 -2.59 6.09 -1.98
C ALA A 189 -3.99 5.48 -2.14
N HIS A 190 -4.45 5.29 -3.38
CA HIS A 190 -5.77 4.74 -3.68
C HIS A 190 -5.93 3.23 -3.37
N LEU A 191 -4.84 2.55 -2.97
CA LEU A 191 -4.92 1.18 -2.46
C LEU A 191 -5.36 1.11 -0.99
N TYR A 192 -5.51 2.26 -0.33
CA TYR A 192 -5.74 2.33 1.11
C TYR A 192 -6.93 3.26 1.43
N ASP A 193 -7.71 2.87 2.42
CA ASP A 193 -8.75 3.71 3.00
C ASP A 193 -8.15 4.72 4.01
N LEU A 194 -7.03 4.34 4.66
CA LEU A 194 -6.37 5.12 5.69
C LEU A 194 -4.84 4.97 5.61
N ILE A 195 -4.13 6.09 5.66
CA ILE A 195 -2.67 6.11 5.79
C ILE A 195 -2.33 6.78 7.12
N VAL A 196 -1.61 6.08 7.99
CA VAL A 196 -1.24 6.57 9.33
C VAL A 196 0.26 6.76 9.39
N ASN A 197 0.68 7.98 9.75
CA ASN A 197 2.07 8.31 10.03
C ASN A 197 2.33 8.23 11.52
N THR A 198 3.21 7.33 11.94
CA THR A 198 3.54 7.08 13.35
C THR A 198 4.59 8.05 13.92
N SER A 199 4.94 9.10 13.19
CA SER A 199 5.94 10.06 13.66
C SER A 199 5.42 11.00 14.77
N VAL A 200 4.11 11.20 14.81
CA VAL A 200 3.46 12.17 15.73
C VAL A 200 2.43 11.52 16.65
N LEU A 201 2.17 10.24 16.48
CA LEU A 201 1.20 9.47 17.25
C LEU A 201 1.86 8.25 17.85
N ASP A 202 1.56 7.95 19.10
CA ASP A 202 1.94 6.69 19.69
C ASP A 202 1.13 5.52 19.08
N LEU A 203 1.58 4.30 19.34
CA LEU A 203 0.97 3.11 18.74
C LEU A 203 -0.48 2.89 19.19
N ASP A 204 -0.84 3.26 20.41
CA ASP A 204 -2.19 3.10 20.93
C ASP A 204 -3.16 4.11 20.31
N SER A 205 -2.69 5.35 20.10
CA SER A 205 -3.43 6.37 19.33
C SER A 205 -3.64 5.93 17.88
N CYS A 206 -2.62 5.33 17.25
CA CYS A 206 -2.77 4.76 15.91
C CYS A 206 -3.82 3.64 15.87
N VAL A 207 -3.82 2.74 16.85
CA VAL A 207 -4.84 1.69 16.99
C VAL A 207 -6.23 2.28 17.18
N ALA A 208 -6.38 3.33 17.98
CA ALA A 208 -7.66 4.00 18.18
C ALA A 208 -8.20 4.64 16.89
N LEU A 209 -7.33 5.29 16.09
CA LEU A 209 -7.69 5.85 14.79
C LEU A 209 -8.14 4.79 13.80
N ILE A 210 -7.41 3.67 13.71
CA ILE A 210 -7.77 2.56 12.82
C ILE A 210 -9.11 1.94 13.24
N HIS A 211 -9.33 1.78 14.54
CA HIS A 211 -10.60 1.30 15.06
C HIS A 211 -11.76 2.24 14.70
N GLY A 212 -11.61 3.54 14.90
CA GLY A 212 -12.62 4.52 14.52
C GLY A 212 -12.91 4.56 13.02
N ALA A 213 -11.86 4.40 12.17
CA ALA A 213 -12.04 4.27 10.73
C ALA A 213 -12.80 2.99 10.34
N LEU A 214 -12.54 1.89 11.05
CA LEU A 214 -13.25 0.62 10.88
C LEU A 214 -14.74 0.76 11.21
N GLU A 215 -15.07 1.40 12.33
CA GLU A 215 -16.44 1.71 12.73
C GLU A 215 -17.15 2.60 11.71
N ALA A 216 -16.48 3.69 11.28
CA ALA A 216 -17.01 4.59 10.27
C ALA A 216 -17.28 3.90 8.93
N LYS A 217 -16.40 3.00 8.49
CA LYS A 217 -16.59 2.20 7.26
C LYS A 217 -17.73 1.21 7.42
N ALA A 218 -17.84 0.57 8.59
CA ALA A 218 -18.91 -0.38 8.90
C ALA A 218 -20.31 0.23 8.75
N THR A 219 -20.52 1.47 9.19
CA THR A 219 -21.81 2.17 9.06
C THR A 219 -22.18 2.49 7.60
N ARG A 220 -21.26 2.31 6.65
CA ARG A 220 -21.43 2.64 5.23
C ARG A 220 -21.52 1.41 4.32
N LEU A 221 -21.53 0.20 4.86
CA LEU A 221 -21.54 -1.04 4.05
C LEU A 221 -22.76 -1.11 3.12
N ASP A 222 -23.94 -0.75 3.61
CA ASP A 222 -25.19 -0.79 2.86
C ASP A 222 -25.41 0.47 2.00
N THR A 223 -24.57 1.49 2.12
CA THR A 223 -24.68 2.71 1.35
C THR A 223 -24.26 2.44 -0.10
N PRO A 224 -25.10 2.72 -1.12
CA PRO A 224 -24.70 2.54 -2.52
C PRO A 224 -23.43 3.32 -2.86
N ALA A 225 -22.52 2.74 -3.67
CA ALA A 225 -21.24 3.37 -4.01
C ALA A 225 -21.40 4.80 -4.59
N LYS A 226 -22.46 5.03 -5.39
CA LYS A 226 -22.78 6.36 -5.94
C LYS A 226 -23.17 7.41 -4.89
N ALA A 227 -23.52 6.98 -3.69
CA ALA A 227 -23.86 7.84 -2.55
C ALA A 227 -22.68 8.01 -1.58
N LEU A 228 -21.49 7.55 -1.95
CA LEU A 228 -20.24 7.72 -1.25
C LEU A 228 -19.31 8.65 -2.04
N GLY A 229 -18.32 9.18 -1.38
CA GLY A 229 -17.32 10.04 -2.00
C GLY A 229 -17.59 11.53 -1.82
N PRO A 230 -16.73 12.38 -2.37
CA PRO A 230 -16.70 13.82 -2.04
C PRO A 230 -17.94 14.60 -2.48
N GLY A 231 -18.73 14.08 -3.42
CA GLY A 231 -19.97 14.71 -3.88
C GLY A 231 -21.25 14.24 -3.16
N ALA A 232 -21.13 13.21 -2.29
CA ALA A 232 -22.31 12.62 -1.65
C ALA A 232 -22.71 13.44 -0.39
N CYS A 233 -23.96 13.87 -0.36
CA CYS A 233 -24.56 14.53 0.83
C CYS A 233 -23.87 15.84 1.26
N LEU A 234 -23.24 16.56 0.36
CA LEU A 234 -22.70 17.86 0.68
C LEU A 234 -23.82 18.89 0.81
N PRO A 235 -23.95 19.60 1.96
CA PRO A 235 -24.70 20.83 1.99
C PRO A 235 -24.05 21.83 1.02
N PRO A 236 -24.81 22.72 0.37
CA PRO A 236 -24.22 23.78 -0.42
C PRO A 236 -23.21 24.55 0.43
N TYR A 237 -21.99 24.76 -0.06
CA TYR A 237 -21.05 25.64 0.62
C TYR A 237 -21.64 27.04 0.69
N THR A 238 -21.68 27.60 1.88
CA THR A 238 -22.05 29.02 2.06
C THR A 238 -20.98 29.95 1.53
N GLU A 239 -19.73 29.50 1.56
CA GLU A 239 -18.57 30.15 0.91
C GLU A 239 -17.84 29.09 0.11
N ARG A 240 -17.49 29.39 -1.16
CA ARG A 240 -16.67 28.49 -1.97
C ARG A 240 -15.24 28.50 -1.43
N PRO A 241 -14.63 27.33 -1.15
CA PRO A 241 -13.20 27.27 -0.94
C PRO A 241 -12.48 27.85 -2.17
N GLU A 242 -11.30 28.43 -1.97
CA GLU A 242 -10.52 29.07 -3.06
C GLU A 242 -10.31 28.15 -4.26
N ASP A 243 -10.11 26.84 -4.04
CA ASP A 243 -9.94 25.82 -5.09
C ASP A 243 -11.17 25.65 -5.99
N PHE A 244 -12.33 26.13 -5.56
CA PHE A 244 -13.59 26.09 -6.33
C PHE A 244 -14.04 27.47 -6.78
N SER A 245 -13.20 28.49 -6.60
CA SER A 245 -13.44 29.81 -7.16
C SER A 245 -13.45 29.70 -8.68
N SER A 246 -14.49 30.19 -9.33
CA SER A 246 -14.47 30.35 -10.78
C SER A 246 -13.26 31.21 -11.15
N PRO A 247 -12.50 30.89 -12.20
CA PRO A 247 -11.47 31.82 -12.67
C PRO A 247 -12.12 33.18 -12.83
N SER A 248 -11.53 34.17 -12.18
CA SER A 248 -12.02 35.55 -12.18
C SER A 248 -12.30 35.95 -13.62
N ALA A 249 -13.48 36.46 -13.90
CA ALA A 249 -13.85 37.08 -15.16
C ALA A 249 -13.04 38.38 -15.48
N ALA A 250 -11.89 38.59 -14.85
CA ALA A 250 -11.03 39.74 -14.97
C ALA A 250 -9.98 39.64 -16.07
N ALA A 251 -10.12 38.74 -17.03
CA ALA A 251 -9.18 38.61 -18.16
C ALA A 251 -9.75 38.98 -19.52
N ASP A 252 -10.95 39.60 -19.58
CA ASP A 252 -11.46 40.23 -20.80
C ASP A 252 -11.29 41.74 -20.73
N THR A 253 -10.08 42.20 -20.50
CA THR A 253 -9.67 43.54 -20.97
C THR A 253 -9.23 43.33 -22.40
N PRO A 254 -9.90 43.96 -23.40
CA PRO A 254 -9.42 43.90 -24.76
C PRO A 254 -8.03 44.57 -24.80
N THR A 255 -7.04 43.80 -25.24
CA THR A 255 -5.72 44.34 -25.59
C THR A 255 -5.91 45.53 -26.52
N PRO A 256 -5.36 46.72 -26.20
CA PRO A 256 -5.39 47.83 -27.14
C PRO A 256 -4.65 47.38 -28.39
N ASP A 257 -5.33 47.62 -29.52
CA ASP A 257 -4.86 47.38 -30.88
C ASP A 257 -3.54 48.12 -31.06
N VAL A 258 -2.42 47.42 -30.95
CA VAL A 258 -1.10 47.96 -31.27
C VAL A 258 -0.99 47.86 -32.78
N ALA A 259 -1.23 49.00 -33.44
CA ALA A 259 -0.98 49.23 -34.86
C ALA A 259 0.40 48.68 -35.24
N ALA A 260 0.43 47.83 -36.24
CA ALA A 260 1.65 47.30 -36.83
C ALA A 260 2.52 48.45 -37.36
N PRO A 261 3.84 48.47 -37.09
CA PRO A 261 4.72 49.41 -37.78
C PRO A 261 4.91 48.96 -39.23
N ASP A 262 4.71 49.94 -40.08
CA ASP A 262 4.93 49.97 -41.53
C ASP A 262 6.33 49.42 -41.89
N MET A 263 6.39 48.34 -42.64
CA MET A 263 7.63 47.79 -43.19
C MET A 263 7.99 48.49 -44.45
N ALA A 264 8.85 49.51 -44.32
CA ALA A 264 9.54 50.13 -45.48
C ALA A 264 10.81 49.28 -45.78
N GLU A 265 10.97 49.05 -47.06
CA GLU A 265 12.06 48.38 -47.74
C GLU A 265 13.46 48.99 -47.43
N ALA A 266 14.45 48.05 -47.38
CA ALA A 266 15.83 48.24 -47.89
C ALA A 266 16.54 46.87 -47.78
N ASP A 267 16.75 46.24 -48.84
CA ASP A 267 17.81 46.28 -49.86
C ASP A 267 19.04 45.39 -49.50
N GLU A 268 19.33 44.57 -50.46
CA GLU A 268 20.45 43.70 -50.74
C GLU A 268 21.78 43.91 -50.02
N ALA A 269 22.39 42.84 -49.59
CA ALA A 269 23.76 42.44 -49.97
C ALA A 269 24.20 41.09 -49.32
N THR A 270 24.35 40.10 -50.14
CA THR A 270 25.30 38.99 -50.01
C THR A 270 26.59 39.39 -50.82
N PRO A 271 27.70 38.65 -50.77
CA PRO A 271 28.13 37.45 -50.00
C PRO A 271 29.59 37.55 -49.49
N SER A 272 30.13 36.51 -48.84
CA SER A 272 31.43 35.94 -49.17
C SER A 272 32.13 35.17 -48.04
N ALA A 273 32.40 33.93 -48.35
CA ALA A 273 33.62 33.17 -48.11
C ALA A 273 34.00 32.64 -46.72
N ALA A 274 34.00 31.37 -46.65
CA ALA A 274 34.91 30.55 -45.82
C ALA A 274 36.39 30.77 -46.23
N PRO A 275 37.41 30.40 -45.43
CA PRO A 275 37.86 29.01 -45.46
C PRO A 275 38.44 28.45 -44.11
N SER A 276 38.30 27.17 -43.92
CA SER A 276 39.31 26.09 -43.90
C SER A 276 40.51 26.19 -42.94
N GLY A 277 40.74 25.07 -42.30
CA GLY A 277 42.02 24.61 -41.79
C GLY A 277 41.97 24.41 -40.25
N GLY A 278 42.27 23.32 -39.73
CA GLY A 278 43.12 22.21 -39.99
C GLY A 278 43.55 21.65 -38.68
N SER A 279 43.48 20.36 -38.60
CA SER A 279 44.54 19.42 -38.22
C SER A 279 45.05 19.47 -36.75
N ASP A 280 44.90 18.37 -36.17
CA ASP A 280 45.92 17.40 -35.71
C ASP A 280 46.23 17.28 -34.22
N ALA A 281 46.25 16.03 -33.87
CA ALA A 281 47.15 15.33 -32.99
C ALA A 281 46.66 14.97 -31.56
N ALA A 282 46.24 13.73 -31.41
CA ALA A 282 46.67 12.93 -30.27
C ALA A 282 48.21 12.68 -30.40
N PRO A 283 48.98 12.30 -29.35
CA PRO A 283 48.80 10.99 -28.68
C PRO A 283 49.28 10.89 -27.22
N GLN A 284 48.91 9.70 -26.67
CA GLN A 284 49.71 8.79 -25.80
C GLN A 284 50.21 9.16 -24.40
N SER A 285 49.80 8.32 -23.50
CA SER A 285 50.53 7.38 -22.62
C SER A 285 51.12 7.89 -21.31
N GLY A 286 50.79 7.15 -20.26
CA GLY A 286 51.78 6.51 -19.41
C GLY A 286 51.91 7.04 -17.98
N ALA A 287 51.44 6.35 -17.05
CA ALA A 287 52.01 5.69 -15.92
C ALA A 287 50.93 5.30 -14.92
#